data_27d7393aeb3293e8ce1ae4ef9ed5b259
#
_entry.id   27d7393aeb3293e8ce1ae4ef9ed5b259
#
_cell.length_a   1.000
_cell.length_b   1.000
_cell.length_c   1.000
_cell.angle_alpha   90.00
_cell.angle_beta   90.00
_cell.angle_gamma   90.00
#
_symmetry.space_group_name_H-M   'P 1'
#
loop_
_entity.id
_entity.type
_entity.pdbx_description
1 polymer ?
#
loop_
_entity_poly.entity_id
_entity_poly.type
_entity_poly.pdbx_seq_one_letter_code
_entity_poly.pdbx_strand_id
1 'polypeptide(L)'
;MLGPTTVIRWNYSTSKAVDELFALAYWREKRLPCVIVRPFNVIGPRQSGHYGMVVPRFVKQALLGHPITVYGDGEQRRCWTYIDDALDGLVALANSDEAVGEIFNLGSHFETSIRDLSFRVKELTSSDSEIEFVPYDQAWPKGTYEDLMYRAPDLTKIRDCVGYDPNVDLESALMNIIKSVSYT
;
A
#
# COMPACT_ATOMS: atom_id res chain seq x y z
N MET A 1 -6.77 -14.59 6.58
CA MET A 1 -7.26 -15.86 5.97
C MET A 1 -6.64 -15.93 4.58
N LEU A 2 -6.03 -17.06 4.21
CA LEU A 2 -5.54 -17.29 2.85
C LEU A 2 -6.69 -17.87 2.03
N GLY A 3 -6.84 -17.44 0.79
CA GLY A 3 -7.84 -17.99 -0.13
C GLY A 3 -7.33 -19.21 -0.91
N PRO A 4 -8.15 -19.77 -1.80
CA PRO A 4 -7.81 -20.98 -2.55
C PRO A 4 -6.65 -20.73 -3.52
N THR A 5 -5.75 -21.70 -3.62
CA THR A 5 -4.54 -21.63 -4.48
C THR A 5 -4.88 -21.57 -5.98
N THR A 6 -6.10 -21.89 -6.37
CA THR A 6 -6.60 -21.76 -7.75
C THR A 6 -6.84 -20.32 -8.18
N VAL A 7 -6.93 -19.38 -7.22
CA VAL A 7 -7.09 -17.94 -7.49
C VAL A 7 -5.71 -17.28 -7.40
N ILE A 8 -5.19 -16.79 -8.52
CA ILE A 8 -3.83 -16.25 -8.68
C ILE A 8 -3.50 -15.16 -7.65
N ARG A 9 -4.47 -14.36 -7.25
CA ARG A 9 -4.30 -13.32 -6.25
C ARG A 9 -3.69 -13.82 -4.93
N TRP A 10 -4.08 -15.01 -4.49
CA TRP A 10 -3.62 -15.57 -3.21
C TRP A 10 -2.20 -16.13 -3.25
N ASN A 11 -1.61 -16.32 -4.46
CA ASN A 11 -0.25 -16.82 -4.61
C ASN A 11 0.77 -15.89 -3.93
N TYR A 12 0.61 -14.58 -4.09
CA TYR A 12 1.47 -13.59 -3.43
C TYR A 12 1.38 -13.69 -1.90
N SER A 13 0.18 -13.69 -1.34
CA SER A 13 0.01 -13.78 0.12
C SER A 13 0.49 -15.11 0.68
N THR A 14 0.34 -16.20 -0.07
CA THR A 14 0.87 -17.52 0.30
C THR A 14 2.39 -17.50 0.31
N SER A 15 3.05 -16.94 -0.72
CA SER A 15 4.51 -16.84 -0.76
C SER A 15 5.05 -16.02 0.42
N LYS A 16 4.41 -14.90 0.76
CA LYS A 16 4.80 -14.09 1.91
C LYS A 16 4.59 -14.79 3.26
N ALA A 17 3.54 -15.61 3.38
CA ALA A 17 3.36 -16.43 4.57
C ALA A 17 4.49 -17.47 4.73
N VAL A 18 4.98 -18.04 3.63
CA VAL A 18 6.14 -18.96 3.65
C VAL A 18 7.42 -18.20 4.05
N ASP A 19 7.66 -16.99 3.54
CA ASP A 19 8.81 -16.17 3.94
C ASP A 19 8.80 -15.90 5.47
N GLU A 20 7.63 -15.58 6.04
CA GLU A 20 7.47 -15.40 7.49
C GLU A 20 7.80 -16.68 8.29
N LEU A 21 7.30 -17.83 7.82
CA LEU A 21 7.59 -19.13 8.47
C LEU A 21 9.08 -19.42 8.49
N PHE A 22 9.79 -19.19 7.38
CA PHE A 22 11.25 -19.39 7.32
C PHE A 22 11.99 -18.43 8.25
N ALA A 23 11.66 -17.14 8.24
CA ALA A 23 12.29 -16.16 9.12
C ALA A 23 12.14 -16.57 10.60
N LEU A 24 10.92 -16.93 11.02
CA LEU A 24 10.66 -17.38 12.39
C LEU A 24 11.38 -18.70 12.73
N ALA A 25 11.49 -19.64 11.80
CA ALA A 25 12.24 -20.87 12.00
C ALA A 25 13.73 -20.61 12.21
N TYR A 26 14.34 -19.75 11.37
CA TYR A 26 15.73 -19.35 11.53
C TYR A 26 15.98 -18.63 12.89
N TRP A 27 15.07 -17.76 13.30
CA TRP A 27 15.14 -17.13 14.62
C TRP A 27 15.12 -18.18 15.75
N ARG A 28 14.17 -19.13 15.70
CA ARG A 28 14.00 -20.13 16.76
C ARG A 28 15.16 -21.12 16.82
N GLU A 29 15.61 -21.64 15.67
CA GLU A 29 16.60 -22.70 15.58
C GLU A 29 18.05 -22.20 15.56
N LYS A 30 18.29 -21.09 14.89
CA LYS A 30 19.65 -20.53 14.67
C LYS A 30 19.93 -19.25 15.46
N ARG A 31 18.94 -18.73 16.17
CA ARG A 31 19.04 -17.44 16.88
C ARG A 31 19.44 -16.29 15.95
N LEU A 32 19.06 -16.37 14.67
CA LEU A 32 19.27 -15.29 13.73
C LEU A 32 18.29 -14.16 14.06
N PRO A 33 18.76 -12.98 14.54
CA PRO A 33 17.86 -11.88 14.89
C PRO A 33 17.15 -11.39 13.63
N CYS A 34 15.83 -11.43 13.62
CA CYS A 34 15.01 -10.94 12.52
C CYS A 34 13.76 -10.25 13.06
N VAL A 35 13.32 -9.22 12.34
CA VAL A 35 12.04 -8.55 12.55
C VAL A 35 11.22 -8.69 11.27
N ILE A 36 9.98 -9.12 11.38
CA ILE A 36 9.10 -9.29 10.22
C ILE A 36 8.16 -8.08 10.15
N VAL A 37 8.18 -7.37 9.02
CA VAL A 37 7.33 -6.21 8.81
C VAL A 37 6.39 -6.45 7.63
N ARG A 38 5.10 -6.17 7.83
CA ARG A 38 4.05 -6.21 6.81
C ARG A 38 3.65 -4.78 6.44
N PRO A 39 4.25 -4.18 5.38
CA PRO A 39 3.90 -2.82 4.98
C PRO A 39 2.54 -2.76 4.29
N PHE A 40 1.78 -1.70 4.59
CA PHE A 40 0.46 -1.44 4.01
C PHE A 40 0.50 -0.21 3.11
N ASN A 41 0.32 -0.44 1.79
CA ASN A 41 0.16 0.57 0.75
C ASN A 41 1.09 1.78 0.91
N VAL A 42 2.38 1.53 1.00
CA VAL A 42 3.40 2.59 1.08
C VAL A 42 3.40 3.37 -0.23
N ILE A 43 3.33 4.69 -0.14
CA ILE A 43 3.35 5.64 -1.25
C ILE A 43 4.41 6.72 -1.02
N GLY A 44 4.95 7.26 -2.09
CA GLY A 44 5.95 8.32 -1.99
C GLY A 44 6.50 8.77 -3.33
N PRO A 45 7.35 9.81 -3.34
CA PRO A 45 8.05 10.26 -4.52
C PRO A 45 8.84 9.14 -5.20
N ARG A 46 8.95 9.20 -6.53
CA ARG A 46 9.69 8.24 -7.37
C ARG A 46 9.13 6.81 -7.34
N GLN A 47 7.94 6.59 -6.79
CA GLN A 47 7.29 5.29 -6.88
C GLN A 47 6.98 4.94 -8.33
N SER A 48 7.39 3.73 -8.77
CA SER A 48 7.10 3.23 -10.11
C SER A 48 5.61 3.00 -10.30
N GLY A 49 5.05 3.46 -11.42
CA GLY A 49 3.68 3.17 -11.85
C GLY A 49 3.50 1.79 -12.48
N HIS A 50 4.58 0.96 -12.56
CA HIS A 50 4.49 -0.41 -13.04
C HIS A 50 3.73 -1.30 -12.03
N TYR A 51 3.23 -2.43 -12.50
CA TYR A 51 2.55 -3.45 -11.67
C TYR A 51 1.25 -2.98 -10.98
N GLY A 52 0.54 -2.01 -11.56
CA GLY A 52 -0.80 -1.64 -11.11
C GLY A 52 -0.85 -0.75 -9.86
N MET A 53 0.25 -0.08 -9.52
CA MET A 53 0.27 0.88 -8.41
C MET A 53 -0.66 2.06 -8.70
N VAL A 54 -1.74 2.19 -7.92
CA VAL A 54 -2.85 3.09 -8.24
C VAL A 54 -2.47 4.57 -8.14
N VAL A 55 -1.76 5.00 -7.08
CA VAL A 55 -1.41 6.41 -6.86
C VAL A 55 -0.53 6.97 -7.99
N PRO A 56 0.63 6.38 -8.33
CA PRO A 56 1.45 6.91 -9.42
C PRO A 56 0.75 6.83 -10.78
N ARG A 57 -0.14 5.84 -10.99
CA ARG A 57 -0.95 5.75 -12.22
C ARG A 57 -1.92 6.92 -12.32
N PHE A 58 -2.70 7.21 -11.28
CA PHE A 58 -3.64 8.31 -11.26
C PHE A 58 -2.94 9.66 -11.45
N VAL A 59 -1.85 9.90 -10.73
CA VAL A 59 -1.04 11.12 -10.88
C VAL A 59 -0.54 11.28 -12.31
N LYS A 60 0.02 10.21 -12.90
CA LYS A 60 0.48 10.24 -14.28
C LYS A 60 -0.66 10.52 -15.28
N GLN A 61 -1.79 9.85 -15.12
CA GLN A 61 -2.97 10.06 -15.98
C GLN A 61 -3.45 11.51 -15.90
N ALA A 62 -3.62 12.03 -14.68
CA ALA A 62 -4.07 13.40 -14.45
C ALA A 62 -3.11 14.44 -15.05
N LEU A 63 -1.80 14.31 -14.86
CA LEU A 63 -0.80 15.24 -15.37
C LEU A 63 -0.68 15.21 -16.89
N LEU A 64 -0.98 14.08 -17.54
CA LEU A 64 -0.96 13.93 -18.99
C LEU A 64 -2.31 14.26 -19.67
N GLY A 65 -3.34 14.63 -18.92
CA GLY A 65 -4.68 14.87 -19.45
C GLY A 65 -5.38 13.59 -19.95
N HIS A 66 -4.90 12.41 -19.55
CA HIS A 66 -5.53 11.14 -19.88
C HIS A 66 -6.65 10.82 -18.89
N PRO A 67 -7.69 10.04 -19.28
CA PRO A 67 -8.70 9.60 -18.34
C PRO A 67 -8.11 8.88 -17.13
N ILE A 68 -8.56 9.24 -15.92
CA ILE A 68 -8.17 8.58 -14.67
C ILE A 68 -9.01 7.32 -14.53
N THR A 69 -8.42 6.15 -14.74
CA THR A 69 -9.14 4.88 -14.78
C THR A 69 -9.31 4.27 -13.40
N VAL A 70 -10.55 4.17 -12.93
CA VAL A 70 -10.95 3.50 -11.67
C VAL A 70 -11.52 2.14 -12.01
N TYR A 71 -10.97 1.07 -11.45
CA TYR A 71 -11.49 -0.28 -11.70
C TYR A 71 -12.62 -0.61 -10.72
N GLY A 72 -13.72 -1.17 -11.27
CA GLY A 72 -14.97 -1.41 -10.55
C GLY A 72 -15.70 -0.09 -10.23
N ASP A 73 -16.39 -0.04 -9.11
CA ASP A 73 -17.08 1.14 -8.58
C ASP A 73 -16.18 2.10 -7.80
N GLY A 74 -14.95 1.64 -7.47
CA GLY A 74 -13.98 2.40 -6.70
C GLY A 74 -14.27 2.47 -5.19
N GLU A 75 -15.25 1.74 -4.69
CA GLU A 75 -15.64 1.78 -3.27
C GLU A 75 -14.68 1.00 -2.35
N GLN A 76 -13.75 0.22 -2.92
CA GLN A 76 -12.73 -0.45 -2.14
C GLN A 76 -11.85 0.56 -1.38
N ARG A 77 -11.69 0.34 -0.08
CA ARG A 77 -11.00 1.26 0.83
C ARG A 77 -9.61 0.78 1.21
N ARG A 78 -8.66 1.72 1.29
CA ARG A 78 -7.25 1.46 1.62
C ARG A 78 -6.72 2.54 2.58
N CYS A 79 -5.79 2.14 3.44
CA CYS A 79 -4.95 3.08 4.20
C CYS A 79 -3.67 3.33 3.40
N TRP A 80 -3.24 4.58 3.33
CA TRP A 80 -2.06 5.02 2.58
C TRP A 80 -0.98 5.49 3.54
N THR A 81 0.18 4.87 3.45
CA THR A 81 1.32 5.16 4.31
C THR A 81 2.35 5.96 3.55
N TYR A 82 2.69 7.15 4.01
CA TYR A 82 3.75 7.92 3.38
C TYR A 82 5.11 7.29 3.66
N ILE A 83 6.02 7.39 2.69
CA ILE A 83 7.32 6.70 2.75
C ILE A 83 8.15 7.10 3.96
N ASP A 84 8.12 8.38 4.39
CA ASP A 84 8.90 8.85 5.53
C ASP A 84 8.37 8.22 6.83
N ASP A 85 7.04 8.19 7.06
CA ASP A 85 6.45 7.46 8.19
C ASP A 85 6.85 5.97 8.18
N ALA A 86 6.84 5.35 6.99
CA ALA A 86 7.23 3.95 6.85
C ALA A 86 8.71 3.74 7.20
N LEU A 87 9.60 4.65 6.79
CA LEU A 87 11.03 4.59 7.11
C LEU A 87 11.28 4.77 8.60
N ASP A 88 10.59 5.72 9.24
CA ASP A 88 10.70 5.94 10.68
C ASP A 88 10.31 4.69 11.46
N GLY A 89 9.20 4.05 11.11
CA GLY A 89 8.78 2.79 11.71
C GLY A 89 9.76 1.64 11.48
N LEU A 90 10.32 1.51 10.26
CA LEU A 90 11.31 0.48 9.95
C LEU A 90 12.61 0.68 10.74
N VAL A 91 13.09 1.92 10.82
CA VAL A 91 14.33 2.24 11.57
C VAL A 91 14.11 2.03 13.07
N ALA A 92 12.96 2.43 13.62
CA ALA A 92 12.63 2.20 15.01
C ALA A 92 12.60 0.70 15.36
N LEU A 93 11.92 -0.11 14.53
CA LEU A 93 11.88 -1.57 14.72
C LEU A 93 13.26 -2.22 14.59
N ALA A 94 14.09 -1.76 13.65
CA ALA A 94 15.44 -2.31 13.45
C ALA A 94 16.39 -2.03 14.63
N ASN A 95 16.10 -0.99 15.41
CA ASN A 95 16.89 -0.61 16.60
C ASN A 95 16.27 -1.10 17.93
N SER A 96 15.19 -1.89 17.88
CA SER A 96 14.51 -2.40 19.08
C SER A 96 14.83 -3.87 19.30
N ASP A 97 15.46 -4.21 20.42
CA ASP A 97 15.68 -5.60 20.82
C ASP A 97 14.37 -6.34 21.10
N GLU A 98 13.32 -5.62 21.54
CA GLU A 98 11.99 -6.17 21.80
C GLU A 98 11.25 -6.57 20.52
N ALA A 99 11.65 -6.02 19.37
CA ALA A 99 11.07 -6.37 18.08
C ALA A 99 11.62 -7.67 17.49
N VAL A 100 12.72 -8.19 18.01
CA VAL A 100 13.39 -9.37 17.45
C VAL A 100 12.56 -10.64 17.64
N GLY A 101 12.32 -11.36 16.54
CA GLY A 101 11.48 -12.56 16.51
C GLY A 101 9.98 -12.29 16.39
N GLU A 102 9.59 -11.02 16.23
CA GLU A 102 8.20 -10.59 16.20
C GLU A 102 7.75 -10.14 14.80
N ILE A 103 6.42 -10.08 14.61
CA ILE A 103 5.77 -9.65 13.36
C ILE A 103 4.99 -8.37 13.64
N PHE A 104 5.21 -7.34 12.80
CA PHE A 104 4.53 -6.06 12.92
C PHE A 104 3.82 -5.67 11.62
N ASN A 105 2.60 -5.14 11.73
CA ASN A 105 2.01 -4.37 10.66
C ASN A 105 2.61 -2.96 10.70
N LEU A 106 2.97 -2.44 9.53
CA LEU A 106 3.44 -1.07 9.37
C LEU A 106 2.57 -0.38 8.34
N GLY A 107 1.91 0.69 8.73
CA GLY A 107 0.89 1.32 7.91
C GLY A 107 0.44 2.66 8.46
N SER A 108 -0.70 3.13 7.97
CA SER A 108 -1.34 4.36 8.40
C SER A 108 -2.82 4.10 8.74
N HIS A 109 -3.41 4.99 9.49
CA HIS A 109 -4.84 5.01 9.77
C HIS A 109 -5.63 5.91 8.80
N PHE A 110 -4.97 6.62 7.90
CA PHE A 110 -5.60 7.48 6.90
C PHE A 110 -6.23 6.65 5.79
N GLU A 111 -7.52 6.41 5.90
CA GLU A 111 -8.29 5.58 5.00
C GLU A 111 -9.03 6.41 3.94
N THR A 112 -9.01 5.97 2.69
CA THR A 112 -9.86 6.53 1.64
C THR A 112 -10.30 5.46 0.64
N SER A 113 -11.41 5.70 -0.07
CA SER A 113 -11.81 4.87 -1.20
C SER A 113 -10.92 5.16 -2.43
N ILE A 114 -10.85 4.21 -3.36
CA ILE A 114 -10.13 4.44 -4.64
C ILE A 114 -10.85 5.52 -5.46
N ARG A 115 -12.17 5.59 -5.34
CA ARG A 115 -12.98 6.64 -5.95
C ARG A 115 -12.58 8.02 -5.43
N ASP A 116 -12.60 8.23 -4.10
CA ASP A 116 -12.24 9.51 -3.48
C ASP A 116 -10.79 9.89 -3.79
N LEU A 117 -9.89 8.90 -3.80
CA LEU A 117 -8.49 9.09 -4.22
C LEU A 117 -8.39 9.67 -5.64
N SER A 118 -9.20 9.15 -6.58
CA SER A 118 -9.18 9.64 -7.97
C SER A 118 -9.64 11.10 -8.09
N PHE A 119 -10.68 11.48 -7.36
CA PHE A 119 -11.15 12.87 -7.29
C PHE A 119 -10.11 13.79 -6.64
N ARG A 120 -9.50 13.34 -5.54
CA ARG A 120 -8.48 14.13 -4.85
C ARG A 120 -7.24 14.35 -5.73
N VAL A 121 -6.78 13.33 -6.46
CA VAL A 121 -5.66 13.48 -7.39
C VAL A 121 -6.01 14.46 -8.51
N LYS A 122 -7.21 14.35 -9.11
CA LYS A 122 -7.68 15.29 -10.13
C LYS A 122 -7.68 16.74 -9.63
N GLU A 123 -8.21 16.98 -8.43
CA GLU A 123 -8.25 18.28 -7.78
C GLU A 123 -6.84 18.85 -7.55
N LEU A 124 -5.95 18.08 -6.91
CA LEU A 124 -4.59 18.51 -6.58
C LEU A 124 -3.70 18.76 -7.79
N THR A 125 -3.99 18.12 -8.92
CA THR A 125 -3.27 18.35 -10.19
C THR A 125 -3.91 19.45 -11.04
N SER A 126 -5.06 20.00 -10.63
CA SER A 126 -5.88 20.93 -11.42
C SER A 126 -6.17 20.37 -12.84
N SER A 127 -6.37 19.05 -12.93
CA SER A 127 -6.53 18.35 -14.20
C SER A 127 -7.98 18.38 -14.67
N ASP A 128 -8.18 18.56 -15.98
CA ASP A 128 -9.50 18.39 -16.63
C ASP A 128 -9.81 16.93 -17.02
N SER A 129 -8.91 15.99 -16.69
CA SER A 129 -9.10 14.57 -17.00
C SER A 129 -10.45 14.03 -16.53
N GLU A 130 -11.11 13.24 -17.37
CA GLU A 130 -12.29 12.51 -16.96
C GLU A 130 -11.92 11.37 -15.99
N ILE A 131 -12.84 11.03 -15.07
CA ILE A 131 -12.71 9.84 -14.23
C ILE A 131 -13.56 8.75 -14.88
N GLU A 132 -12.89 7.70 -15.37
CA GLU A 132 -13.50 6.59 -16.07
C GLU A 132 -13.58 5.36 -15.16
N PHE A 133 -14.82 4.85 -14.95
CA PHE A 133 -15.03 3.62 -14.19
C PHE A 133 -15.05 2.43 -15.15
N VAL A 134 -14.04 1.55 -15.01
CA VAL A 134 -13.87 0.38 -15.88
C VAL A 134 -14.29 -0.89 -15.12
N PRO A 135 -15.32 -1.60 -15.56
CA PRO A 135 -15.74 -2.85 -14.93
C PRO A 135 -14.61 -3.88 -14.86
N TYR A 136 -14.58 -4.67 -13.77
CA TYR A 136 -13.51 -5.65 -13.52
C TYR A 136 -13.40 -6.71 -14.63
N ASP A 137 -14.49 -7.13 -15.23
CA ASP A 137 -14.53 -8.10 -16.32
C ASP A 137 -13.89 -7.57 -17.61
N GLN A 138 -13.93 -6.25 -17.83
CA GLN A 138 -13.23 -5.58 -18.94
C GLN A 138 -11.75 -5.42 -18.65
N ALA A 139 -11.38 -5.08 -17.41
CA ALA A 139 -10.00 -4.91 -17.01
C ALA A 139 -9.25 -6.25 -16.92
N TRP A 140 -9.93 -7.30 -16.49
CA TRP A 140 -9.41 -8.67 -16.30
C TRP A 140 -10.37 -9.73 -16.87
N PRO A 141 -10.37 -9.96 -18.19
CA PRO A 141 -11.38 -10.78 -18.88
C PRO A 141 -11.47 -12.25 -18.45
N LYS A 142 -10.53 -12.76 -17.64
CA LYS A 142 -10.49 -14.17 -17.23
C LYS A 142 -11.11 -14.45 -15.86
N GLY A 143 -11.87 -13.52 -15.29
CA GLY A 143 -12.63 -13.77 -14.04
C GLY A 143 -11.79 -14.15 -12.81
N THR A 144 -10.49 -13.91 -12.84
CA THR A 144 -9.55 -14.33 -11.78
C THR A 144 -9.22 -13.22 -10.78
N TYR A 145 -9.90 -12.07 -10.90
CA TYR A 145 -9.66 -10.94 -10.02
C TYR A 145 -10.72 -10.87 -8.91
N GLU A 146 -10.26 -11.01 -7.68
CA GLU A 146 -11.04 -10.79 -6.47
C GLU A 146 -10.40 -9.64 -5.70
N ASP A 147 -11.12 -8.54 -5.46
CA ASP A 147 -10.60 -7.42 -4.68
C ASP A 147 -11.14 -7.45 -3.25
N LEU A 148 -10.28 -7.09 -2.30
CA LEU A 148 -10.68 -6.91 -0.91
C LEU A 148 -11.32 -5.54 -0.78
N MET A 149 -12.59 -5.48 -0.38
CA MET A 149 -13.31 -4.22 -0.21
C MET A 149 -12.68 -3.35 0.90
N TYR A 150 -12.17 -3.98 1.94
CA TYR A 150 -11.58 -3.29 3.08
C TYR A 150 -10.22 -3.88 3.45
N ARG A 151 -9.21 -3.03 3.63
CA ARG A 151 -7.87 -3.43 4.07
C ARG A 151 -7.22 -2.31 4.87
N ALA A 152 -7.24 -2.44 6.20
CA ALA A 152 -6.59 -1.54 7.14
C ALA A 152 -5.67 -2.33 8.09
N PRO A 153 -4.50 -1.79 8.47
CA PRO A 153 -3.63 -2.42 9.46
C PRO A 153 -4.13 -2.15 10.89
N ASP A 154 -3.98 -3.12 11.76
CA ASP A 154 -3.94 -2.87 13.19
C ASP A 154 -2.50 -2.47 13.56
N LEU A 155 -2.33 -1.25 14.08
CA LEU A 155 -1.04 -0.64 14.42
C LEU A 155 -0.74 -0.68 15.93
N THR A 156 -1.60 -1.28 16.73
CA THR A 156 -1.46 -1.33 18.20
C THR A 156 -0.08 -1.87 18.59
N LYS A 157 0.30 -3.03 18.05
CA LYS A 157 1.55 -3.69 18.40
C LYS A 157 2.80 -2.87 18.08
N ILE A 158 2.87 -2.23 16.92
CA ILE A 158 4.03 -1.42 16.55
C ILE A 158 4.09 -0.12 17.37
N ARG A 159 2.93 0.46 17.67
CA ARG A 159 2.84 1.63 18.56
C ARG A 159 3.34 1.30 19.95
N ASP A 160 2.88 0.20 20.53
CA ASP A 160 3.26 -0.21 21.88
C ASP A 160 4.75 -0.56 21.98
N CYS A 161 5.33 -1.16 20.93
CA CYS A 161 6.73 -1.59 20.93
C CYS A 161 7.72 -0.43 20.71
N VAL A 162 7.44 0.46 19.74
CA VAL A 162 8.41 1.49 19.30
C VAL A 162 7.83 2.91 19.22
N GLY A 163 6.60 3.13 19.70
CA GLY A 163 5.97 4.44 19.67
C GLY A 163 5.60 4.94 18.27
N TYR A 164 5.48 4.03 17.29
CA TYR A 164 5.16 4.39 15.92
C TYR A 164 3.79 5.05 15.80
N ASP A 165 3.75 6.27 15.25
CA ASP A 165 2.53 7.03 15.01
C ASP A 165 2.63 7.78 13.67
N PRO A 166 2.06 7.24 12.59
CA PRO A 166 2.10 7.87 11.27
C PRO A 166 1.31 9.18 11.27
N ASN A 167 1.92 10.25 10.80
CA ASN A 167 1.37 11.60 10.90
C ASN A 167 1.25 12.35 9.58
N VAL A 168 1.80 11.82 8.49
CA VAL A 168 1.68 12.45 7.18
C VAL A 168 0.32 12.09 6.57
N ASP A 169 -0.56 13.08 6.44
CA ASP A 169 -1.87 12.91 5.82
C ASP A 169 -1.78 12.63 4.32
N LEU A 170 -2.88 12.11 3.75
CA LEU A 170 -2.93 11.72 2.35
C LEU A 170 -2.70 12.90 1.39
N GLU A 171 -3.20 14.08 1.71
CA GLU A 171 -3.07 15.26 0.85
C GLU A 171 -1.62 15.71 0.74
N SER A 172 -0.93 15.82 1.88
CA SER A 172 0.50 16.13 1.94
C SER A 172 1.33 15.10 1.17
N ALA A 173 1.03 13.82 1.34
CA ALA A 173 1.69 12.73 0.61
C ALA A 173 1.47 12.86 -0.91
N LEU A 174 0.24 13.10 -1.36
CA LEU A 174 -0.09 13.26 -2.78
C LEU A 174 0.60 14.49 -3.39
N MET A 175 0.61 15.63 -2.69
CA MET A 175 1.30 16.83 -3.17
C MET A 175 2.80 16.60 -3.37
N ASN A 176 3.46 15.87 -2.47
CA ASN A 176 4.87 15.53 -2.60
C ASN A 176 5.13 14.59 -3.80
N ILE A 177 4.23 13.62 -4.03
CA ILE A 177 4.31 12.73 -5.19
C ILE A 177 4.12 13.52 -6.49
N ILE A 178 3.09 14.37 -6.58
CA ILE A 178 2.80 15.18 -7.76
C ILE A 178 4.00 16.09 -8.09
N LYS A 179 4.56 16.78 -7.11
CA LYS A 179 5.76 17.61 -7.30
C LYS A 179 6.92 16.79 -7.85
N SER A 180 7.14 15.57 -7.37
CA SER A 180 8.25 14.72 -7.82
C SER A 180 8.13 14.28 -9.28
N VAL A 181 6.90 14.11 -9.77
CA VAL A 181 6.63 13.72 -11.19
C VAL A 181 6.71 14.93 -12.13
N SER A 182 6.33 16.12 -11.66
CA SER A 182 6.35 17.34 -12.48
C SER A 182 7.77 17.82 -12.84
N TYR A 183 8.82 17.30 -12.20
CA TYR A 183 10.22 17.62 -12.47
C TYR A 183 10.95 16.57 -13.32
N THR A 184 10.24 15.50 -13.74
CA THR A 184 10.81 14.44 -14.60
C THR A 184 10.22 14.50 -15.99
#